data_88c3fa2de7a0baa02c0b80949b74f06c
#
_entry.id   88c3fa2de7a0baa02c0b80949b74f06c
#
_cell.length_a   1.000
_cell.length_b   1.000
_cell.length_c   1.000
_cell.angle_alpha   90.00
_cell.angle_beta   90.00
_cell.angle_gamma   90.00
#
_symmetry.space_group_name_H-M   'P 1'
#
loop_
_entity.id
_entity.type
_entity.pdbx_description
1 polymer ?
#
loop_
_entity_poly.entity_id
_entity_poly.type
_entity_poly.pdbx_seq_one_letter_code
_entity_poly.pdbx_strand_id
1 'polypeptide(L)'
;MAQRFRIPGGLTGELAAEFAGTLILILFGCGVVAQVVAGGIGDHDSIAWAWGLGVTLGVYVAGRISGAHLNPAVTVALAVFKGFPWRKVAPYALAQLLGAFVAALIVRWNYTEVLNAFDPGLTIKSQGVFSTLPGNGALPVGEWGAFRDQIIGTAILLFLILAVTDVLGTPPGANLAPFVVGLIVVAIGMAWGTDAGYAINPARDLGPRLASFLTGYEGAFRDQNGYLYFWIPIVGPLIGGVLGAGLYQGLIGRFLPAQPAPVAEPDVPAQRTSV
;
A
#
# COMPACT_ATOMS: atom_id res chain seq x y z
N MET A 1 -2.88 -31.57 13.25
CA MET A 1 -1.54 -31.08 12.84
C MET A 1 -1.34 -29.55 12.88
N ALA A 2 -2.37 -28.75 12.72
CA ALA A 2 -2.27 -27.28 12.64
C ALA A 2 -1.87 -26.52 13.94
N GLN A 3 -1.96 -27.11 15.11
CA GLN A 3 -1.67 -26.44 16.38
C GLN A 3 -0.16 -26.38 16.76
N ARG A 4 0.70 -27.18 16.16
CA ARG A 4 2.11 -27.34 16.55
C ARG A 4 3.02 -26.17 16.19
N PHE A 5 2.56 -25.22 15.36
CA PHE A 5 3.37 -24.09 14.85
C PHE A 5 2.83 -22.71 15.21
N ARG A 6 1.83 -22.62 16.11
CA ARG A 6 1.31 -21.31 16.52
C ARG A 6 2.22 -20.71 17.60
N ILE A 7 2.90 -19.64 17.24
CA ILE A 7 3.66 -18.79 18.16
C ILE A 7 2.78 -17.57 18.50
N PRO A 8 2.70 -17.10 19.76
CA PRO A 8 2.05 -15.84 20.08
C PRO A 8 2.67 -14.72 19.24
N GLY A 9 1.83 -14.04 18.41
CA GLY A 9 2.29 -13.14 17.36
C GLY A 9 3.17 -11.98 17.86
N GLY A 10 2.69 -11.22 18.81
CA GLY A 10 3.40 -10.02 19.27
C GLY A 10 3.92 -9.15 18.10
N LEU A 11 4.89 -8.29 18.37
CA LEU A 11 5.47 -7.42 17.35
C LEU A 11 6.13 -8.20 16.20
N THR A 12 6.81 -9.31 16.49
CA THR A 12 7.46 -10.16 15.47
C THR A 12 6.44 -10.71 14.47
N GLY A 13 5.28 -11.19 14.95
CA GLY A 13 4.20 -11.66 14.09
C GLY A 13 3.60 -10.54 13.25
N GLU A 14 3.41 -9.36 13.84
CA GLU A 14 2.94 -8.18 13.11
C GLU A 14 3.91 -7.79 11.99
N LEU A 15 5.22 -7.75 12.25
CA LEU A 15 6.23 -7.41 11.26
C LEU A 15 6.32 -8.47 10.14
N ALA A 16 6.23 -9.75 10.48
CA ALA A 16 6.17 -10.82 9.48
C ALA A 16 4.93 -10.69 8.57
N ALA A 17 3.78 -10.30 9.13
CA ALA A 17 2.55 -10.06 8.38
C ALA A 17 2.66 -8.83 7.48
N GLU A 18 3.21 -7.71 7.96
CA GLU A 18 3.47 -6.51 7.15
C GLU A 18 4.44 -6.80 6.00
N PHE A 19 5.52 -7.54 6.26
CA PHE A 19 6.46 -8.01 5.25
C PHE A 19 5.73 -8.86 4.19
N ALA A 20 5.01 -9.91 4.61
CA ALA A 20 4.36 -10.84 3.69
C ALA A 20 3.24 -10.18 2.88
N GLY A 21 2.40 -9.34 3.52
CA GLY A 21 1.34 -8.61 2.84
C GLY A 21 1.88 -7.62 1.80
N THR A 22 2.94 -6.88 2.15
CA THR A 22 3.59 -5.94 1.20
C THR A 22 4.32 -6.69 0.09
N LEU A 23 4.94 -7.83 0.39
CA LEU A 23 5.54 -8.69 -0.63
C LEU A 23 4.51 -9.12 -1.67
N ILE A 24 3.35 -9.62 -1.26
CA ILE A 24 2.25 -10.00 -2.17
C ILE A 24 1.79 -8.82 -3.00
N LEU A 25 1.55 -7.66 -2.37
CA LEU A 25 1.15 -6.43 -3.06
C LEU A 25 2.12 -6.10 -4.20
N ILE A 26 3.41 -6.10 -3.94
CA ILE A 26 4.45 -5.70 -4.91
C ILE A 26 4.70 -6.78 -5.97
N LEU A 27 4.57 -8.06 -5.64
CA LEU A 27 4.66 -9.13 -6.64
C LEU A 27 3.64 -8.93 -7.77
N PHE A 28 2.37 -8.68 -7.42
CA PHE A 28 1.34 -8.42 -8.42
C PHE A 28 1.51 -7.06 -9.09
N GLY A 29 1.85 -6.03 -8.32
CA GLY A 29 1.99 -4.67 -8.82
C GLY A 29 3.15 -4.51 -9.81
N CYS A 30 4.37 -4.87 -9.42
CA CYS A 30 5.52 -4.81 -10.34
C CYS A 30 5.40 -5.87 -11.45
N GLY A 31 4.84 -7.05 -11.14
CA GLY A 31 4.65 -8.13 -12.11
C GLY A 31 3.76 -7.71 -13.28
N VAL A 32 2.61 -7.09 -13.01
CA VAL A 32 1.72 -6.61 -14.08
C VAL A 32 2.36 -5.49 -14.89
N VAL A 33 3.10 -4.57 -14.25
CA VAL A 33 3.78 -3.51 -15.00
C VAL A 33 4.87 -4.10 -15.90
N ALA A 34 5.61 -5.11 -15.45
CA ALA A 34 6.56 -5.83 -16.29
C ALA A 34 5.88 -6.50 -17.49
N GLN A 35 4.72 -7.15 -17.26
CA GLN A 35 3.94 -7.77 -18.32
C GLN A 35 3.43 -6.76 -19.35
N VAL A 36 2.90 -5.63 -18.91
CA VAL A 36 2.35 -4.61 -19.80
C VAL A 36 3.46 -3.86 -20.54
N VAL A 37 4.47 -3.35 -19.80
CA VAL A 37 5.50 -2.47 -20.37
C VAL A 37 6.49 -3.25 -21.24
N ALA A 38 7.01 -4.35 -20.74
CA ALA A 38 8.05 -5.12 -21.44
C ALA A 38 7.47 -6.30 -22.24
N GLY A 39 6.41 -6.92 -21.75
CA GLY A 39 5.75 -8.05 -22.42
C GLY A 39 4.68 -7.64 -23.44
N GLY A 40 4.21 -6.41 -23.44
CA GLY A 40 3.17 -5.93 -24.37
C GLY A 40 1.80 -6.59 -24.18
N ILE A 41 1.51 -7.12 -22.99
CA ILE A 41 0.25 -7.82 -22.69
C ILE A 41 -0.56 -7.04 -21.66
N GLY A 42 -1.75 -6.58 -22.05
CA GLY A 42 -2.62 -5.73 -21.23
C GLY A 42 -2.40 -4.25 -21.48
N ASP A 43 -2.94 -3.44 -20.59
CA ASP A 43 -3.00 -1.97 -20.70
C ASP A 43 -2.95 -1.32 -19.31
N HIS A 44 -3.23 0.00 -19.26
CA HIS A 44 -3.27 0.74 -18.01
C HIS A 44 -4.34 0.22 -17.03
N ASP A 45 -5.48 -0.21 -17.54
CA ASP A 45 -6.56 -0.75 -16.70
C ASP A 45 -6.14 -2.09 -16.10
N SER A 46 -5.47 -2.94 -16.88
CA SER A 46 -4.85 -4.18 -16.38
C SER A 46 -3.89 -3.91 -15.21
N ILE A 47 -3.06 -2.86 -15.33
CA ILE A 47 -2.16 -2.41 -14.26
C ILE A 47 -2.97 -2.00 -13.02
N ALA A 48 -3.98 -1.13 -13.18
CA ALA A 48 -4.78 -0.64 -12.07
C ALA A 48 -5.50 -1.79 -11.31
N TRP A 49 -6.12 -2.72 -12.05
CA TRP A 49 -6.76 -3.89 -11.46
C TRP A 49 -5.80 -4.79 -10.72
N ALA A 50 -4.63 -5.10 -11.27
CA ALA A 50 -3.67 -5.99 -10.62
C ALA A 50 -3.07 -5.35 -9.36
N TRP A 51 -2.80 -4.04 -9.34
CA TRP A 51 -2.41 -3.33 -8.12
C TRP A 51 -3.48 -3.42 -7.04
N GLY A 52 -4.74 -3.17 -7.37
CA GLY A 52 -5.84 -3.27 -6.41
C GLY A 52 -6.06 -4.69 -5.89
N LEU A 53 -5.99 -5.71 -6.76
CA LEU A 53 -6.04 -7.12 -6.35
C LEU A 53 -4.84 -7.49 -5.48
N GLY A 54 -3.65 -7.00 -5.80
CA GLY A 54 -2.45 -7.18 -4.96
C GLY A 54 -2.64 -6.62 -3.55
N VAL A 55 -3.25 -5.41 -3.44
CA VAL A 55 -3.65 -4.84 -2.14
C VAL A 55 -4.67 -5.73 -1.44
N THR A 56 -5.74 -6.13 -2.11
CA THR A 56 -6.77 -7.02 -1.54
C THR A 56 -6.15 -8.28 -0.93
N LEU A 57 -5.34 -8.98 -1.71
CA LEU A 57 -4.70 -10.22 -1.28
C LEU A 57 -3.70 -10.00 -0.14
N GLY A 58 -2.89 -8.93 -0.24
CA GLY A 58 -1.97 -8.54 0.83
C GLY A 58 -2.69 -8.24 2.14
N VAL A 59 -3.83 -7.53 2.08
CA VAL A 59 -4.66 -7.24 3.27
C VAL A 59 -5.26 -8.52 3.86
N TYR A 60 -5.75 -9.46 3.04
CA TYR A 60 -6.21 -10.75 3.55
C TYR A 60 -5.10 -11.56 4.22
N VAL A 61 -3.86 -11.50 3.72
CA VAL A 61 -2.71 -12.18 4.33
C VAL A 61 -2.36 -11.60 5.70
N ALA A 62 -2.35 -10.29 5.84
CA ALA A 62 -1.79 -9.60 7.01
C ALA A 62 -2.85 -9.16 8.04
N GLY A 63 -4.08 -8.92 7.62
CA GLY A 63 -5.08 -8.13 8.35
C GLY A 63 -5.34 -8.58 9.77
N ARG A 64 -5.50 -9.88 10.02
CA ARG A 64 -5.79 -10.41 11.37
C ARG A 64 -4.60 -10.38 12.33
N ILE A 65 -3.39 -10.15 11.83
CA ILE A 65 -2.16 -10.20 12.62
C ILE A 65 -1.64 -8.79 12.90
N SER A 66 -1.49 -7.96 11.84
CA SER A 66 -0.89 -6.63 11.93
C SER A 66 -1.89 -5.47 11.78
N GLY A 67 -3.09 -5.74 11.26
CA GLY A 67 -4.00 -4.71 10.76
C GLY A 67 -3.76 -4.38 9.28
N ALA A 68 -2.75 -4.99 8.64
CA ALA A 68 -2.41 -4.84 7.22
C ALA A 68 -2.28 -3.38 6.77
N HIS A 69 -1.36 -2.64 7.34
CA HIS A 69 -1.07 -1.29 6.89
C HIS A 69 -0.43 -1.31 5.50
N LEU A 70 0.57 -2.17 5.25
CA LEU A 70 1.28 -2.42 3.99
C LEU A 70 1.86 -1.14 3.35
N ASN A 71 1.86 -0.03 4.08
CA ASN A 71 2.14 1.31 3.58
C ASN A 71 2.58 2.21 4.74
N PRO A 72 3.78 2.80 4.71
CA PRO A 72 4.23 3.72 5.76
C PRO A 72 3.32 4.95 5.92
N ALA A 73 2.71 5.45 4.84
CA ALA A 73 1.79 6.60 4.94
C ALA A 73 0.50 6.22 5.69
N VAL A 74 -0.03 5.02 5.48
CA VAL A 74 -1.14 4.47 6.28
C VAL A 74 -0.72 4.34 7.74
N THR A 75 0.45 3.76 8.00
CA THR A 75 0.96 3.56 9.36
C THR A 75 1.09 4.88 10.13
N VAL A 76 1.65 5.91 9.50
CA VAL A 76 1.77 7.26 10.10
C VAL A 76 0.40 7.89 10.33
N ALA A 77 -0.50 7.85 9.36
CA ALA A 77 -1.84 8.42 9.50
C ALA A 77 -2.64 7.76 10.64
N LEU A 78 -2.54 6.45 10.79
CA LEU A 78 -3.16 5.72 11.91
C LEU A 78 -2.50 6.04 13.26
N ALA A 79 -1.20 6.32 13.28
CA ALA A 79 -0.51 6.76 14.50
C ALA A 79 -0.99 8.17 14.93
N VAL A 80 -1.23 9.06 13.96
CA VAL A 80 -1.72 10.41 14.24
C VAL A 80 -3.20 10.42 14.70
N PHE A 81 -4.07 9.63 14.04
CA PHE A 81 -5.53 9.81 14.20
C PHE A 81 -6.26 8.63 14.84
N LYS A 82 -5.68 7.44 14.89
CA LYS A 82 -6.34 6.21 15.38
C LYS A 82 -5.59 5.53 16.53
N GLY A 83 -4.61 6.21 17.13
CA GLY A 83 -3.91 5.72 18.33
C GLY A 83 -2.94 4.55 18.08
N PHE A 84 -2.52 4.32 16.83
CA PHE A 84 -1.48 3.32 16.57
C PHE A 84 -0.16 3.74 17.26
N PRO A 85 0.52 2.82 17.98
CA PRO A 85 1.69 3.18 18.78
C PRO A 85 2.86 3.69 17.94
N TRP A 86 3.33 4.91 18.17
CA TRP A 86 4.45 5.52 17.45
C TRP A 86 5.73 4.66 17.45
N ARG A 87 6.00 3.92 18.53
CA ARG A 87 7.13 2.99 18.63
C ARG A 87 7.11 1.86 17.60
N LYS A 88 5.95 1.55 17.02
CA LYS A 88 5.78 0.54 15.98
C LYS A 88 5.90 1.10 14.56
N VAL A 89 5.85 2.42 14.37
CA VAL A 89 5.85 3.05 13.03
C VAL A 89 7.11 2.68 12.24
N ALA A 90 8.29 2.90 12.80
CA ALA A 90 9.54 2.60 12.12
C ALA A 90 9.73 1.08 11.86
N PRO A 91 9.48 0.17 12.82
CA PRO A 91 9.50 -1.27 12.55
C PRO A 91 8.55 -1.70 11.42
N TYR A 92 7.30 -1.20 11.40
CA TYR A 92 6.35 -1.49 10.32
C TYR A 92 6.86 -1.00 8.98
N ALA A 93 7.30 0.25 8.89
CA ALA A 93 7.85 0.83 7.66
C ALA A 93 9.04 0.01 7.12
N LEU A 94 9.91 -0.48 8.01
CA LEU A 94 11.04 -1.35 7.63
C LEU A 94 10.57 -2.71 7.12
N ALA A 95 9.61 -3.36 7.77
CA ALA A 95 9.06 -4.64 7.34
C ALA A 95 8.38 -4.52 5.97
N GLN A 96 7.59 -3.46 5.76
CA GLN A 96 6.95 -3.12 4.49
C GLN A 96 7.99 -2.87 3.39
N LEU A 97 9.04 -2.09 3.68
CA LEU A 97 10.12 -1.81 2.74
C LEU A 97 10.86 -3.09 2.32
N LEU A 98 11.18 -3.96 3.27
CA LEU A 98 11.85 -5.22 3.00
C LEU A 98 10.97 -6.17 2.18
N GLY A 99 9.66 -6.25 2.47
CA GLY A 99 8.71 -7.02 1.67
C GLY A 99 8.65 -6.54 0.22
N ALA A 100 8.57 -5.22 0.03
CA ALA A 100 8.58 -4.60 -1.28
C ALA A 100 9.88 -4.83 -2.05
N PHE A 101 11.01 -4.71 -1.37
CA PHE A 101 12.34 -4.94 -1.94
C PHE A 101 12.51 -6.40 -2.43
N VAL A 102 12.17 -7.37 -1.58
CA VAL A 102 12.28 -8.80 -1.94
C VAL A 102 11.34 -9.15 -3.10
N ALA A 103 10.12 -8.63 -3.08
CA ALA A 103 9.18 -8.84 -4.18
C ALA A 103 9.72 -8.32 -5.52
N ALA A 104 10.32 -7.13 -5.51
CA ALA A 104 10.91 -6.54 -6.71
C ALA A 104 12.10 -7.35 -7.24
N LEU A 105 12.94 -7.91 -6.36
CA LEU A 105 14.01 -8.83 -6.77
C LEU A 105 13.43 -10.08 -7.43
N ILE A 106 12.35 -10.65 -6.91
CA ILE A 106 11.67 -11.81 -7.49
C ILE A 106 11.11 -11.45 -8.88
N VAL A 107 10.44 -10.29 -9.02
CA VAL A 107 9.93 -9.82 -10.32
C VAL A 107 11.08 -9.58 -11.30
N ARG A 108 12.16 -8.90 -10.89
CA ARG A 108 13.33 -8.67 -11.73
C ARG A 108 13.97 -9.98 -12.21
N TRP A 109 14.08 -10.95 -11.32
CA TRP A 109 14.59 -12.29 -11.66
C TRP A 109 13.67 -13.03 -12.62
N ASN A 110 12.37 -13.06 -12.35
CA ASN A 110 11.39 -13.77 -13.18
C ASN A 110 11.28 -13.17 -14.60
N TYR A 111 11.35 -11.85 -14.72
CA TYR A 111 11.26 -11.13 -16.00
C TYR A 111 12.61 -10.76 -16.60
N THR A 112 13.72 -11.36 -16.15
CA THR A 112 15.09 -11.00 -16.58
C THR A 112 15.22 -10.97 -18.10
N GLU A 113 14.80 -12.02 -18.79
CA GLU A 113 14.93 -12.15 -20.23
C GLU A 113 14.07 -11.11 -20.98
N VAL A 114 12.83 -10.95 -20.57
CA VAL A 114 11.89 -10.01 -21.20
C VAL A 114 12.33 -8.56 -20.99
N LEU A 115 12.74 -8.19 -19.78
CA LEU A 115 13.23 -6.85 -19.48
C LEU A 115 14.54 -6.53 -20.22
N ASN A 116 15.47 -7.47 -20.26
CA ASN A 116 16.74 -7.27 -20.96
C ASN A 116 16.56 -7.23 -22.50
N ALA A 117 15.58 -7.94 -23.05
CA ALA A 117 15.25 -7.82 -24.47
C ALA A 117 14.56 -6.50 -24.80
N PHE A 118 13.65 -6.03 -23.92
CA PHE A 118 12.91 -4.77 -24.09
C PHE A 118 13.80 -3.53 -23.89
N ASP A 119 14.67 -3.56 -22.88
CA ASP A 119 15.55 -2.46 -22.49
C ASP A 119 16.93 -3.01 -22.07
N PRO A 120 17.82 -3.29 -23.03
CA PRO A 120 19.15 -3.87 -22.75
C PRO A 120 20.02 -3.03 -21.82
N GLY A 121 19.79 -1.71 -21.79
CA GLY A 121 20.53 -0.77 -20.95
C GLY A 121 19.95 -0.59 -19.55
N LEU A 122 18.80 -1.23 -19.22
CA LEU A 122 18.10 -1.07 -17.95
C LEU A 122 17.91 0.41 -17.57
N THR A 123 17.32 1.16 -18.49
CA THR A 123 17.18 2.61 -18.43
C THR A 123 15.81 3.03 -17.87
N ILE A 124 15.53 4.32 -17.98
CA ILE A 124 14.23 4.89 -17.65
C ILE A 124 13.05 4.22 -18.39
N LYS A 125 13.31 3.61 -19.55
CA LYS A 125 12.33 2.96 -20.41
C LYS A 125 11.59 1.81 -19.69
N SER A 126 12.29 1.06 -18.85
CA SER A 126 11.72 -0.02 -18.04
C SER A 126 11.74 0.23 -16.53
N GLN A 127 12.30 1.37 -16.08
CA GLN A 127 12.31 1.74 -14.64
C GLN A 127 10.92 1.81 -14.03
N GLY A 128 9.90 2.23 -14.83
CA GLY A 128 8.51 2.30 -14.41
C GLY A 128 7.91 0.97 -13.92
N VAL A 129 8.54 -0.16 -14.25
CA VAL A 129 8.18 -1.50 -13.73
C VAL A 129 8.33 -1.55 -12.21
N PHE A 130 9.36 -0.91 -11.68
CA PHE A 130 9.74 -1.00 -10.28
C PHE A 130 9.28 0.21 -9.47
N SER A 131 9.40 1.42 -10.01
CA SER A 131 9.15 2.65 -9.28
C SER A 131 8.52 3.72 -10.16
N THR A 132 7.81 4.65 -9.55
CA THR A 132 7.08 5.70 -10.25
C THR A 132 8.02 6.78 -10.80
N LEU A 133 7.52 7.48 -11.82
CA LEU A 133 8.22 8.58 -12.50
C LEU A 133 7.22 9.70 -12.82
N PRO A 134 7.65 10.96 -12.89
CA PRO A 134 6.78 12.04 -13.35
C PRO A 134 6.31 11.74 -14.78
N GLY A 135 5.00 11.87 -15.02
CA GLY A 135 4.43 11.59 -16.34
C GLY A 135 4.70 10.17 -16.83
N ASN A 136 4.87 9.21 -15.91
CA ASN A 136 5.27 7.82 -16.23
C ASN A 136 6.56 7.73 -17.06
N GLY A 137 7.46 8.71 -16.90
CA GLY A 137 8.73 8.78 -17.63
C GLY A 137 8.64 9.30 -19.08
N ALA A 138 7.46 9.65 -19.56
CA ALA A 138 7.22 10.03 -20.96
C ALA A 138 6.45 11.34 -21.14
N LEU A 139 5.48 11.64 -20.28
CA LEU A 139 4.66 12.84 -20.40
C LEU A 139 5.34 14.07 -19.78
N PRO A 140 4.98 15.30 -20.21
CA PRO A 140 5.63 16.52 -19.75
C PRO A 140 5.14 16.96 -18.36
N VAL A 141 5.27 16.09 -17.36
CA VAL A 141 4.96 16.38 -15.96
C VAL A 141 6.26 16.65 -15.21
N GLY A 142 6.33 17.80 -14.56
CA GLY A 142 7.47 18.14 -13.71
C GLY A 142 7.36 17.60 -12.30
N GLU A 143 8.44 17.69 -11.51
CA GLU A 143 8.50 17.20 -10.12
C GLU A 143 7.38 17.76 -9.23
N TRP A 144 7.03 19.04 -9.35
CA TRP A 144 5.95 19.66 -8.58
C TRP A 144 4.56 19.12 -8.95
N GLY A 145 4.33 18.81 -10.23
CA GLY A 145 3.12 18.12 -10.68
C GLY A 145 3.01 16.74 -10.04
N ALA A 146 4.08 15.96 -10.12
CA ALA A 146 4.18 14.65 -9.51
C ALA A 146 4.05 14.69 -7.97
N PHE A 147 4.67 15.67 -7.30
CA PHE A 147 4.57 15.84 -5.85
C PHE A 147 3.14 16.12 -5.41
N ARG A 148 2.46 17.04 -6.10
CA ARG A 148 1.04 17.36 -5.85
C ARG A 148 0.15 16.13 -6.06
N ASP A 149 0.38 15.38 -7.13
CA ASP A 149 -0.36 14.16 -7.45
C ASP A 149 -0.22 13.10 -6.35
N GLN A 150 0.99 12.87 -5.85
CA GLN A 150 1.22 11.95 -4.74
C GLN A 150 0.52 12.37 -3.44
N ILE A 151 0.47 13.68 -3.16
CA ILE A 151 -0.29 14.20 -2.00
C ILE A 151 -1.78 13.94 -2.17
N ILE A 152 -2.36 14.31 -3.32
CA ILE A 152 -3.79 14.17 -3.59
C ILE A 152 -4.20 12.70 -3.60
N GLY A 153 -3.50 11.86 -4.37
CA GLY A 153 -3.82 10.43 -4.47
C GLY A 153 -3.75 9.72 -3.13
N THR A 154 -2.76 10.04 -2.29
CA THR A 154 -2.66 9.46 -0.95
C THR A 154 -3.69 10.02 0.02
N ALA A 155 -4.07 11.30 -0.11
CA ALA A 155 -5.14 11.86 0.68
C ALA A 155 -6.48 11.18 0.37
N ILE A 156 -6.79 10.93 -0.90
CA ILE A 156 -7.96 10.14 -1.32
C ILE A 156 -7.90 8.74 -0.73
N LEU A 157 -6.74 8.06 -0.82
CA LEU A 157 -6.55 6.73 -0.27
C LEU A 157 -6.90 6.67 1.21
N LEU A 158 -6.30 7.53 2.03
CA LEU A 158 -6.49 7.51 3.48
C LEU A 158 -7.90 7.96 3.90
N PHE A 159 -8.47 8.94 3.21
CA PHE A 159 -9.86 9.34 3.44
C PHE A 159 -10.82 8.15 3.24
N LEU A 160 -10.67 7.44 2.13
CA LEU A 160 -11.54 6.30 1.79
C LEU A 160 -11.26 5.06 2.64
N ILE A 161 -9.99 4.74 2.95
CA ILE A 161 -9.66 3.64 3.87
C ILE A 161 -10.36 3.87 5.23
N LEU A 162 -10.27 5.07 5.80
CA LEU A 162 -10.93 5.37 7.06
C LEU A 162 -12.46 5.28 6.94
N ALA A 163 -13.04 5.73 5.83
CA ALA A 163 -14.48 5.66 5.61
C ALA A 163 -15.00 4.22 5.57
N VAL A 164 -14.28 3.31 4.89
CA VAL A 164 -14.72 1.92 4.75
C VAL A 164 -14.30 1.01 5.91
N THR A 165 -13.45 1.49 6.81
CA THR A 165 -13.03 0.74 8.00
C THR A 165 -13.59 1.28 9.30
N ASP A 166 -14.27 2.43 9.29
CA ASP A 166 -14.88 2.99 10.48
C ASP A 166 -16.13 2.23 10.89
N VAL A 167 -16.08 1.58 12.04
CA VAL A 167 -17.16 0.74 12.57
C VAL A 167 -18.44 1.53 12.89
N LEU A 168 -18.35 2.84 13.06
CA LEU A 168 -19.49 3.73 13.29
C LEU A 168 -20.12 4.22 11.97
N GLY A 169 -19.45 4.01 10.85
CA GLY A 169 -19.92 4.34 9.51
C GLY A 169 -20.70 3.19 8.86
N THR A 170 -20.39 2.94 7.60
CA THR A 170 -20.98 1.85 6.81
C THR A 170 -19.89 0.89 6.32
N PRO A 171 -19.16 0.19 7.22
CA PRO A 171 -18.14 -0.75 6.82
C PRO A 171 -18.73 -1.92 6.04
N PRO A 172 -18.05 -2.43 5.00
CA PRO A 172 -18.51 -3.59 4.26
C PRO A 172 -18.61 -4.82 5.16
N GLY A 173 -19.77 -5.50 5.10
CA GLY A 173 -20.00 -6.75 5.85
C GLY A 173 -19.23 -7.94 5.25
N ALA A 174 -19.41 -9.12 5.83
CA ALA A 174 -18.88 -10.40 5.34
C ALA A 174 -17.37 -10.41 5.03
N ASN A 175 -16.57 -9.67 5.81
CA ASN A 175 -15.12 -9.52 5.62
C ASN A 175 -14.73 -8.99 4.23
N LEU A 176 -15.56 -8.15 3.61
CA LEU A 176 -15.28 -7.56 2.30
C LEU A 176 -14.43 -6.29 2.36
N ALA A 177 -14.14 -5.74 3.54
CA ALA A 177 -13.30 -4.54 3.68
C ALA A 177 -11.96 -4.65 2.94
N PRO A 178 -11.21 -5.76 2.97
CA PRO A 178 -9.98 -5.90 2.18
C PRO A 178 -10.20 -5.75 0.68
N PHE A 179 -11.28 -6.30 0.15
CA PHE A 179 -11.62 -6.18 -1.27
C PHE A 179 -11.98 -4.75 -1.65
N VAL A 180 -12.77 -4.06 -0.82
CA VAL A 180 -13.13 -2.66 -1.04
C VAL A 180 -11.91 -1.74 -0.97
N VAL A 181 -10.96 -2.00 -0.05
CA VAL A 181 -9.67 -1.27 -0.01
C VAL A 181 -8.89 -1.48 -1.30
N GLY A 182 -8.88 -2.69 -1.86
CA GLY A 182 -8.29 -2.94 -3.18
C GLY A 182 -8.99 -2.16 -4.29
N LEU A 183 -10.34 -2.10 -4.30
CA LEU A 183 -11.10 -1.30 -5.28
C LEU A 183 -10.80 0.21 -5.18
N ILE A 184 -10.52 0.73 -3.99
CA ILE A 184 -10.05 2.13 -3.83
C ILE A 184 -8.75 2.33 -4.61
N VAL A 185 -7.81 1.38 -4.52
CA VAL A 185 -6.54 1.46 -5.26
C VAL A 185 -6.76 1.31 -6.77
N VAL A 186 -7.67 0.42 -7.22
CA VAL A 186 -8.09 0.35 -8.64
C VAL A 186 -8.58 1.72 -9.11
N ALA A 187 -9.53 2.32 -8.39
CA ALA A 187 -10.11 3.60 -8.76
C ALA A 187 -9.07 4.74 -8.82
N ILE A 188 -8.15 4.79 -7.84
CA ILE A 188 -7.04 5.75 -7.86
C ILE A 188 -6.14 5.49 -9.06
N GLY A 189 -5.78 4.23 -9.34
CA GLY A 189 -4.93 3.88 -10.49
C GLY A 189 -5.55 4.32 -11.82
N MET A 190 -6.84 4.08 -12.01
CA MET A 190 -7.57 4.45 -13.24
C MET A 190 -7.74 5.97 -13.38
N ALA A 191 -7.95 6.70 -12.29
CA ALA A 191 -8.27 8.13 -12.33
C ALA A 191 -7.06 9.06 -12.13
N TRP A 192 -6.01 8.61 -11.42
CA TRP A 192 -4.87 9.43 -10.98
C TRP A 192 -3.51 8.84 -11.38
N GLY A 193 -3.48 7.93 -12.36
CA GLY A 193 -2.25 7.24 -12.75
C GLY A 193 -1.34 8.02 -13.71
N THR A 194 -1.82 9.11 -14.32
CA THR A 194 -1.12 9.79 -15.42
C THR A 194 0.05 10.62 -14.94
N ASP A 195 -0.14 11.44 -13.91
CA ASP A 195 0.83 12.47 -13.53
C ASP A 195 2.06 11.90 -12.81
N ALA A 196 1.89 10.86 -11.98
CA ALA A 196 3.00 10.32 -11.22
C ALA A 196 2.88 8.82 -10.87
N GLY A 197 2.09 8.05 -11.61
CA GLY A 197 1.99 6.61 -11.45
C GLY A 197 1.45 6.14 -10.09
N TYR A 198 0.67 6.97 -9.41
CA TYR A 198 0.04 6.67 -8.10
C TYR A 198 0.89 5.79 -7.18
N ALA A 199 2.10 6.24 -6.82
CA ALA A 199 2.92 5.53 -5.82
C ALA A 199 2.14 5.35 -4.52
N ILE A 200 1.59 6.44 -3.99
CA ILE A 200 0.70 6.54 -2.80
C ILE A 200 1.16 5.70 -1.59
N ASN A 201 2.39 5.20 -1.63
CA ASN A 201 2.97 4.28 -0.65
C ASN A 201 4.50 4.37 -0.70
N PRO A 202 5.17 4.91 0.33
CA PRO A 202 6.62 5.03 0.35
C PRO A 202 7.36 3.69 0.21
N ALA A 203 6.86 2.61 0.80
CA ALA A 203 7.52 1.30 0.70
C ALA A 203 7.36 0.69 -0.69
N ARG A 204 6.19 0.87 -1.31
CA ARG A 204 5.88 0.40 -2.67
C ARG A 204 6.77 1.05 -3.74
N ASP A 205 7.27 2.25 -3.49
CA ASP A 205 8.19 2.91 -4.43
C ASP A 205 9.66 2.70 -4.05
N LEU A 206 10.05 2.98 -2.80
CA LEU A 206 11.45 2.92 -2.38
C LEU A 206 12.02 1.50 -2.39
N GLY A 207 11.25 0.49 -1.97
CA GLY A 207 11.72 -0.91 -1.94
C GLY A 207 12.11 -1.42 -3.33
N PRO A 208 11.21 -1.37 -4.32
CA PRO A 208 11.51 -1.77 -5.68
C PRO A 208 12.55 -0.87 -6.36
N ARG A 209 12.61 0.43 -6.02
CA ARG A 209 13.64 1.35 -6.51
C ARG A 209 15.04 0.95 -6.06
N LEU A 210 15.19 0.56 -4.79
CA LEU A 210 16.44 0.00 -4.28
C LEU A 210 16.80 -1.33 -4.97
N ALA A 211 15.83 -2.20 -5.17
CA ALA A 211 16.04 -3.47 -5.85
C ALA A 211 16.48 -3.27 -7.30
N SER A 212 15.83 -2.37 -8.05
CA SER A 212 16.21 -2.04 -9.42
C SER A 212 17.62 -1.45 -9.50
N PHE A 213 17.96 -0.52 -8.60
CA PHE A 213 19.31 0.04 -8.51
C PHE A 213 20.39 -1.06 -8.34
N LEU A 214 20.19 -1.98 -7.41
CA LEU A 214 21.12 -3.08 -7.15
C LEU A 214 21.18 -4.11 -8.30
N THR A 215 20.22 -4.09 -9.21
CA THR A 215 20.13 -5.04 -10.33
C THR A 215 20.38 -4.39 -11.71
N GLY A 216 21.01 -3.20 -11.72
CA GLY A 216 21.57 -2.59 -12.91
C GLY A 216 20.90 -1.30 -13.41
N TYR A 217 19.85 -0.81 -12.75
CA TYR A 217 19.22 0.47 -13.10
C TYR A 217 19.98 1.63 -12.41
N GLU A 218 21.09 2.07 -12.98
CA GLU A 218 21.94 3.12 -12.38
C GLU A 218 21.19 4.44 -12.15
N GLY A 219 20.20 4.75 -13.00
CA GLY A 219 19.36 5.95 -12.89
C GLY A 219 18.17 5.83 -11.93
N ALA A 220 18.03 4.75 -11.16
CA ALA A 220 16.83 4.44 -10.40
C ALA A 220 16.31 5.54 -9.45
N PHE A 221 17.19 6.40 -8.92
CA PHE A 221 16.83 7.50 -8.02
C PHE A 221 16.47 8.81 -8.72
N ARG A 222 16.60 8.85 -10.05
CA ARG A 222 16.37 10.03 -10.87
C ARG A 222 15.15 9.85 -11.77
N ASP A 223 14.63 10.99 -12.23
CA ASP A 223 13.60 11.03 -13.27
C ASP A 223 14.22 11.03 -14.69
N GLN A 224 13.36 11.11 -15.71
CA GLN A 224 13.76 11.18 -17.13
C GLN A 224 14.56 12.43 -17.49
N ASN A 225 14.56 13.46 -16.64
CA ASN A 225 15.32 14.71 -16.82
C ASN A 225 16.63 14.72 -16.02
N GLY A 226 16.92 13.64 -15.27
CA GLY A 226 18.11 13.51 -14.43
C GLY A 226 18.01 14.13 -13.04
N TYR A 227 16.86 14.67 -12.63
CA TYR A 227 16.64 15.21 -11.30
C TYR A 227 16.42 14.10 -10.26
N LEU A 228 16.77 14.35 -9.00
CA LEU A 228 16.53 13.41 -7.89
C LEU A 228 15.04 13.35 -7.57
N TYR A 229 14.41 12.26 -7.97
CA TYR A 229 12.96 12.07 -7.84
C TYR A 229 12.52 11.22 -6.65
N PHE A 230 13.35 10.30 -6.18
CA PHE A 230 13.00 9.26 -5.20
C PHE A 230 12.30 9.76 -3.92
N TRP A 231 12.54 11.00 -3.52
CA TRP A 231 11.97 11.60 -2.31
C TRP A 231 10.49 11.96 -2.47
N ILE A 232 10.04 12.23 -3.68
CA ILE A 232 8.64 12.62 -3.98
C ILE A 232 7.64 11.52 -3.59
N PRO A 233 7.82 10.26 -4.02
CA PRO A 233 6.93 9.16 -3.62
C PRO A 233 7.10 8.70 -2.15
N ILE A 234 7.96 9.36 -1.39
CA ILE A 234 8.08 9.19 0.07
C ILE A 234 7.35 10.33 0.79
N VAL A 235 7.75 11.56 0.53
CA VAL A 235 7.27 12.74 1.26
C VAL A 235 5.83 13.08 0.87
N GLY A 236 5.50 13.02 -0.43
CA GLY A 236 4.15 13.27 -0.92
C GLY A 236 3.09 12.39 -0.26
N PRO A 237 3.26 11.05 -0.28
CA PRO A 237 2.34 10.15 0.41
C PRO A 237 2.25 10.35 1.93
N LEU A 238 3.35 10.65 2.62
CA LEU A 238 3.31 10.92 4.06
C LEU A 238 2.46 12.15 4.38
N ILE A 239 2.62 13.24 3.62
CA ILE A 239 1.81 14.45 3.76
C ILE A 239 0.35 14.14 3.38
N GLY A 240 0.13 13.53 2.21
CA GLY A 240 -1.20 13.21 1.72
C GLY A 240 -1.98 12.30 2.66
N GLY A 241 -1.31 11.29 3.23
CA GLY A 241 -1.91 10.36 4.18
C GLY A 241 -2.44 11.05 5.43
N VAL A 242 -1.64 11.94 6.03
CA VAL A 242 -2.06 12.72 7.20
C VAL A 242 -3.19 13.68 6.84
N LEU A 243 -3.10 14.36 5.69
CA LEU A 243 -4.15 15.27 5.23
C LEU A 243 -5.48 14.54 4.97
N GLY A 244 -5.46 13.41 4.25
CA GLY A 244 -6.66 12.63 3.94
C GLY A 244 -7.34 12.07 5.19
N ALA A 245 -6.55 11.53 6.12
CA ALA A 245 -7.06 11.06 7.40
C ALA A 245 -7.64 12.21 8.25
N GLY A 246 -6.98 13.37 8.29
CA GLY A 246 -7.47 14.57 8.97
C GLY A 246 -8.77 15.10 8.36
N LEU A 247 -8.85 15.13 7.03
CA LEU A 247 -10.09 15.50 6.32
C LEU A 247 -11.24 14.54 6.62
N TYR A 248 -10.99 13.23 6.64
CA TYR A 248 -12.02 12.28 7.05
C TYR A 248 -12.53 12.55 8.47
N GLN A 249 -11.61 12.70 9.43
CA GLN A 249 -12.00 12.98 10.82
C GLN A 249 -12.77 14.30 10.95
N GLY A 250 -12.34 15.35 10.25
CA GLY A 250 -12.94 16.67 10.31
C GLY A 250 -14.29 16.81 9.59
N LEU A 251 -14.47 16.09 8.47
CA LEU A 251 -15.67 16.23 7.64
C LEU A 251 -16.71 15.14 7.90
N ILE A 252 -16.29 13.93 8.29
CA ILE A 252 -17.17 12.77 8.42
C ILE A 252 -17.12 12.19 9.83
N GLY A 253 -15.95 11.79 10.30
CA GLY A 253 -15.79 11.02 11.54
C GLY A 253 -16.42 11.70 12.76
N ARG A 254 -16.28 13.01 12.89
CA ARG A 254 -16.86 13.77 14.01
C ARG A 254 -18.40 13.82 14.03
N PHE A 255 -19.06 13.49 12.93
CA PHE A 255 -20.53 13.50 12.81
C PHE A 255 -21.14 12.09 12.89
N LEU A 256 -20.32 11.05 12.97
CA LEU A 256 -20.82 9.69 13.14
C LEU A 256 -21.50 9.54 14.51
N PRO A 257 -22.55 8.72 14.61
CA PRO A 257 -23.27 8.52 15.89
C PRO A 257 -22.32 7.88 16.93
N ALA A 258 -22.51 8.23 18.20
CA ALA A 258 -21.79 7.58 19.29
C ALA A 258 -22.13 6.08 19.31
N GLN A 259 -21.17 5.25 19.71
CA GLN A 259 -21.46 3.82 19.93
C GLN A 259 -22.60 3.68 20.92
N PRO A 260 -23.62 2.83 20.65
CA PRO A 260 -24.62 2.49 21.66
C PRO A 260 -23.92 1.97 22.92
N ALA A 261 -24.37 2.42 24.08
CA ALA A 261 -23.86 1.85 25.34
C ALA A 261 -23.97 0.32 25.30
N PRO A 262 -23.00 -0.44 25.83
CA PRO A 262 -23.12 -1.88 25.95
C PRO A 262 -24.46 -2.21 26.63
N VAL A 263 -25.26 -3.05 26.00
CA VAL A 263 -26.48 -3.56 26.67
C VAL A 263 -25.98 -4.35 27.87
N ALA A 264 -26.36 -3.91 29.07
CA ALA A 264 -26.05 -4.65 30.30
C ALA A 264 -26.59 -6.08 30.11
N GLU A 265 -25.69 -7.08 30.21
CA GLU A 265 -26.14 -8.47 30.23
C GLU A 265 -27.18 -8.61 31.31
N PRO A 266 -28.35 -9.22 31.01
CA PRO A 266 -29.33 -9.46 32.06
C PRO A 266 -28.67 -10.33 33.15
N ASP A 267 -28.80 -9.88 34.40
CA ASP A 267 -28.39 -10.63 35.59
C ASP A 267 -28.97 -12.04 35.49
N VAL A 268 -28.21 -13.01 35.09
CA VAL A 268 -28.63 -14.43 35.12
C VAL A 268 -28.57 -14.85 36.56
N PRO A 269 -29.72 -15.11 37.20
CA PRO A 269 -29.76 -15.57 38.59
C PRO A 269 -28.91 -16.83 38.71
N ALA A 270 -27.95 -16.84 39.65
CA ALA A 270 -27.15 -18.02 39.94
C ALA A 270 -28.09 -19.23 40.16
N GLN A 271 -28.02 -20.21 39.27
CA GLN A 271 -28.71 -21.49 39.47
C GLN A 271 -28.24 -22.08 40.80
N ARG A 272 -29.12 -22.09 41.81
CA ARG A 272 -28.87 -22.81 43.05
C ARG A 272 -28.72 -24.29 42.69
N THR A 273 -27.53 -24.80 42.69
CA THR A 273 -27.26 -26.23 42.70
C THR A 273 -27.79 -26.76 44.02
N SER A 274 -28.99 -27.35 43.99
CA SER A 274 -29.47 -28.22 45.10
C SER A 274 -28.67 -29.51 45.05
N VAL A 275 -27.96 -29.78 46.15
CA VAL A 275 -27.29 -31.03 46.48
C VAL A 275 -28.32 -32.10 46.74
#